data_c9cceb016f9877dd3f4f081e7c733438
#
_entry.id   c9cceb016f9877dd3f4f081e7c733438
#
_cell.length_a   1.000
_cell.length_b   1.000
_cell.length_c   1.000
_cell.angle_alpha   90.00
_cell.angle_beta   90.00
_cell.angle_gamma   90.00
#
_symmetry.space_group_name_H-M   'P 1'
#
loop_
_entity.id
_entity.type
_entity.pdbx_description
1 polymer ?
#
loop_
_entity_poly.entity_id
_entity_poly.type
_entity_poly.pdbx_seq_one_letter_code
_entity_poly.pdbx_strand_id
1 'polypeptide(L)'
;MKRNAILLSLLTTLFLLPGKAVGQNTSSDGKLVYNFPFAPSEGLVNRTEKEYRKEICLNGYWDFQPVALPGSYVQGKGVAPELSLPKEGAWSKTRIKIPSPWNINSFANRNVEGPDHRNYPSYPKEWEQVKMAWMKKTVTIPNDWNGQQIKLYFEAVAGYTEVYINKEKVGENFDLFLPFSIDITNKVAAGETAEVWVGVRSQSLFENNSTIGRRIVPAGSMWGYHIAGIWQDVYLLALPKVHVEDVYVKPLVSKNMLELEVTVQNNTEKKTDLQLQGKINEWVNLAGTDVNSAPVPAWELGQEALKVAPVKVSIPANASTKVVLQVPVSGELSYWTPEQPNLYAVLLSLQAKKEILDMKYERFGWREWTLQGTTQYLNGKPYQLRGDSWHFMGIPQMTRRYAWAWFTAIKGMNANAVRPHAQIYPRFYMDVADEMGICVLNETANWASDGGPKLDSELFWEASKEHLKRFVLRDRNHASVFGWSISNENKPVILHVYNRPELMPQQKKAWED
;
A
#
# COMPACT_ATOMS: atom_id res chain seq x y z
N MET A 1 -68.50 -33.56 -13.22
CA MET A 1 -67.80 -32.84 -12.14
C MET A 1 -66.68 -32.03 -12.76
N LYS A 2 -66.89 -30.71 -12.97
CA LYS A 2 -65.95 -29.79 -13.58
C LYS A 2 -65.14 -29.11 -12.46
N ARG A 3 -63.81 -29.22 -12.48
CA ARG A 3 -62.89 -28.46 -11.62
C ARG A 3 -62.51 -27.17 -12.33
N ASN A 4 -62.89 -26.04 -11.76
CA ASN A 4 -62.46 -24.71 -12.17
C ASN A 4 -61.07 -24.44 -11.59
N ALA A 5 -60.09 -24.17 -12.48
CA ALA A 5 -58.80 -23.65 -12.10
C ALA A 5 -58.87 -22.11 -12.19
N ILE A 6 -58.66 -21.44 -11.07
CA ILE A 6 -58.51 -19.97 -11.00
C ILE A 6 -57.04 -19.65 -11.24
N LEU A 7 -56.77 -18.96 -12.35
CA LEU A 7 -55.46 -18.42 -12.67
C LEU A 7 -55.32 -17.07 -11.95
N LEU A 8 -54.46 -17.00 -10.96
CA LEU A 8 -54.07 -15.74 -10.30
C LEU A 8 -52.86 -15.15 -11.01
N SER A 9 -53.08 -14.12 -11.83
CA SER A 9 -52.01 -13.36 -12.46
C SER A 9 -51.47 -12.35 -11.45
N LEU A 10 -50.26 -12.60 -10.92
CA LEU A 10 -49.50 -11.60 -10.21
C LEU A 10 -48.80 -10.69 -11.25
N LEU A 11 -49.32 -9.48 -11.40
CA LEU A 11 -48.59 -8.37 -12.05
C LEU A 11 -47.51 -7.89 -11.07
N THR A 12 -46.27 -8.30 -11.27
CA THR A 12 -45.09 -7.68 -10.65
C THR A 12 -44.77 -6.42 -11.43
N THR A 13 -45.19 -5.27 -10.93
CA THR A 13 -44.75 -3.96 -11.43
C THR A 13 -43.32 -3.77 -10.96
N LEU A 14 -42.37 -4.00 -11.86
CA LEU A 14 -40.96 -3.64 -11.66
C LEU A 14 -40.85 -2.10 -11.70
N PHE A 15 -40.75 -1.47 -10.54
CA PHE A 15 -40.30 -0.07 -10.46
C PHE A 15 -38.84 -0.02 -10.87
N LEU A 16 -38.58 0.25 -12.14
CA LEU A 16 -37.31 0.75 -12.62
C LEU A 16 -37.10 2.16 -12.05
N LEU A 17 -36.45 2.25 -10.89
CA LEU A 17 -35.82 3.51 -10.51
C LEU A 17 -34.84 3.88 -11.62
N PRO A 18 -34.90 5.09 -12.16
CA PRO A 18 -33.89 5.54 -13.11
C PRO A 18 -32.57 5.62 -12.36
N GLY A 19 -31.76 4.58 -12.49
CA GLY A 19 -30.36 4.66 -12.12
C GLY A 19 -29.79 5.87 -12.87
N LYS A 20 -29.30 6.88 -12.14
CA LYS A 20 -28.52 7.94 -12.75
C LYS A 20 -27.43 7.25 -13.56
N ALA A 21 -27.52 7.35 -14.87
CA ALA A 21 -26.46 6.91 -15.76
C ALA A 21 -25.19 7.61 -15.30
N VAL A 22 -24.29 6.83 -14.71
CA VAL A 22 -22.95 7.33 -14.40
C VAL A 22 -22.36 7.67 -15.75
N GLY A 23 -22.19 8.95 -16.02
CA GLY A 23 -21.72 9.45 -17.31
C GLY A 23 -20.44 8.73 -17.68
N GLN A 24 -20.44 8.04 -18.82
CA GLN A 24 -19.24 7.43 -19.35
C GLN A 24 -18.26 8.54 -19.72
N ASN A 25 -17.17 8.64 -18.98
CA ASN A 25 -16.11 9.57 -19.33
C ASN A 25 -15.35 9.00 -20.52
N THR A 26 -15.43 9.68 -21.64
CA THR A 26 -14.61 9.39 -22.82
C THR A 26 -13.35 10.24 -22.79
N SER A 27 -12.25 9.71 -23.34
CA SER A 27 -11.08 10.52 -23.65
C SER A 27 -11.38 11.52 -24.76
N SER A 28 -10.51 12.53 -24.96
CA SER A 28 -10.70 13.54 -26.02
C SER A 28 -10.74 12.96 -27.44
N ASP A 29 -10.27 11.75 -27.63
CA ASP A 29 -10.31 10.98 -28.88
C ASP A 29 -11.51 10.00 -28.95
N GLY A 30 -12.48 10.14 -28.05
CA GLY A 30 -13.73 9.37 -28.04
C GLY A 30 -13.63 7.97 -27.43
N LYS A 31 -12.45 7.57 -26.91
CA LYS A 31 -12.26 6.27 -26.28
C LYS A 31 -12.79 6.25 -24.85
N LEU A 32 -13.36 5.13 -24.47
CA LEU A 32 -13.79 4.89 -23.11
C LEU A 32 -12.58 4.85 -22.17
N VAL A 33 -12.59 5.64 -21.12
CA VAL A 33 -11.58 5.62 -20.07
C VAL A 33 -12.17 5.00 -18.82
N TYR A 34 -11.39 4.18 -18.16
CA TYR A 34 -11.67 3.54 -16.89
C TYR A 34 -12.42 4.45 -15.90
N ASN A 35 -13.56 3.99 -15.36
CA ASN A 35 -14.48 4.83 -14.60
C ASN A 35 -14.75 4.26 -13.18
N PHE A 36 -13.72 4.23 -12.33
CA PHE A 36 -13.86 3.98 -10.90
C PHE A 36 -13.89 5.28 -10.08
N PRO A 37 -14.33 5.24 -8.82
CA PRO A 37 -14.09 6.33 -7.88
C PRO A 37 -12.61 6.67 -7.80
N PHE A 38 -12.30 7.96 -7.74
CA PHE A 38 -10.90 8.42 -7.70
C PHE A 38 -10.35 8.51 -6.27
N ALA A 39 -11.21 8.74 -5.30
CA ALA A 39 -10.80 8.78 -3.90
C ALA A 39 -11.14 7.45 -3.22
N PRO A 40 -10.27 6.94 -2.34
CA PRO A 40 -10.62 5.83 -1.47
C PRO A 40 -11.74 6.23 -0.50
N SER A 41 -12.46 5.25 0.02
CA SER A 41 -13.50 5.49 1.03
C SER A 41 -12.93 6.07 2.34
N GLU A 42 -11.68 5.71 2.65
CA GLU A 42 -10.88 6.28 3.73
C GLU A 42 -9.52 6.71 3.19
N GLY A 43 -9.00 7.83 3.72
CA GLY A 43 -7.66 8.32 3.37
C GLY A 43 -6.56 7.72 4.24
N LEU A 44 -5.39 8.34 4.20
CA LEU A 44 -4.26 8.04 5.09
C LEU A 44 -4.43 8.68 6.46
N VAL A 45 -5.04 9.86 6.51
CA VAL A 45 -5.32 10.58 7.75
C VAL A 45 -6.63 10.05 8.32
N ASN A 46 -6.53 9.37 9.45
CA ASN A 46 -7.70 8.84 10.14
C ASN A 46 -8.61 9.98 10.62
N ARG A 47 -9.93 9.74 10.67
CA ARG A 47 -10.91 10.73 11.10
C ARG A 47 -10.63 11.33 12.49
N THR A 48 -9.98 10.56 13.37
CA THR A 48 -9.59 11.03 14.71
C THR A 48 -8.38 11.96 14.68
N GLU A 49 -7.62 11.98 13.61
CA GLU A 49 -6.43 12.80 13.40
C GLU A 49 -6.75 14.11 12.65
N LYS A 50 -7.91 14.20 11.97
CA LYS A 50 -8.24 15.26 10.98
C LYS A 50 -8.28 16.68 11.54
N GLU A 51 -8.35 16.84 12.85
CA GLU A 51 -8.21 18.16 13.48
C GLU A 51 -6.78 18.68 13.34
N TYR A 52 -5.77 17.80 13.43
CA TYR A 52 -4.35 18.15 13.48
C TYR A 52 -3.64 17.89 12.15
N ARG A 53 -4.01 16.82 11.47
CA ARG A 53 -3.42 16.34 10.22
C ARG A 53 -4.40 16.51 9.08
N LYS A 54 -3.91 16.90 7.91
CA LYS A 54 -4.74 17.11 6.73
C LYS A 54 -4.21 16.29 5.57
N GLU A 55 -5.09 15.99 4.61
CA GLU A 55 -4.75 15.31 3.38
C GLU A 55 -5.57 15.80 2.20
N ILE A 56 -4.98 15.71 1.02
CA ILE A 56 -5.66 15.83 -0.27
C ILE A 56 -5.32 14.61 -1.10
N CYS A 57 -6.33 13.85 -1.50
CA CYS A 57 -6.15 12.76 -2.44
C CYS A 57 -5.93 13.33 -3.85
N LEU A 58 -4.80 12.99 -4.48
CA LEU A 58 -4.45 13.43 -5.82
C LEU A 58 -4.86 12.44 -6.91
N ASN A 59 -5.59 11.39 -6.57
CA ASN A 59 -6.15 10.46 -7.55
C ASN A 59 -6.99 11.19 -8.60
N GLY A 60 -7.33 10.48 -9.66
CA GLY A 60 -8.10 11.04 -10.76
C GLY A 60 -7.27 11.23 -12.02
N TYR A 61 -7.66 12.16 -12.87
CA TYR A 61 -6.99 12.40 -14.14
C TYR A 61 -5.70 13.20 -13.98
N TRP A 62 -4.63 12.68 -14.60
CA TRP A 62 -3.33 13.32 -14.75
C TRP A 62 -3.02 13.47 -16.24
N ASP A 63 -2.34 14.53 -16.63
CA ASP A 63 -1.79 14.63 -17.98
C ASP A 63 -0.69 13.58 -18.16
N PHE A 64 -0.56 13.04 -19.36
CA PHE A 64 0.38 11.96 -19.66
C PHE A 64 1.22 12.28 -20.89
N GLN A 65 2.53 12.06 -20.80
CA GLN A 65 3.44 12.24 -21.93
C GLN A 65 4.37 11.04 -22.03
N PRO A 66 4.18 10.15 -23.04
CA PRO A 66 5.13 9.08 -23.31
C PRO A 66 6.46 9.67 -23.80
N VAL A 67 7.57 9.05 -23.40
CA VAL A 67 8.91 9.41 -23.83
C VAL A 67 9.50 8.27 -24.64
N ALA A 68 9.95 8.58 -25.85
CA ALA A 68 10.55 7.60 -26.74
C ALA A 68 11.92 7.15 -26.23
N LEU A 69 12.24 5.88 -26.40
CA LEU A 69 13.58 5.36 -26.14
C LEU A 69 14.59 5.91 -27.16
N PRO A 70 15.82 6.23 -26.72
CA PRO A 70 16.89 6.55 -27.67
C PRO A 70 17.14 5.38 -28.61
N GLY A 71 17.44 5.67 -29.88
CA GLY A 71 17.74 4.63 -30.89
C GLY A 71 18.98 3.79 -30.53
N SER A 72 19.84 4.28 -29.67
CA SER A 72 21.02 3.57 -29.14
C SER A 72 20.71 2.62 -27.98
N TYR A 73 19.50 2.64 -27.43
CA TYR A 73 19.14 1.78 -26.30
C TYR A 73 19.09 0.31 -26.71
N VAL A 74 19.71 -0.55 -25.92
CA VAL A 74 19.69 -2.00 -26.09
C VAL A 74 19.20 -2.66 -24.81
N GLN A 75 18.09 -3.34 -24.89
CA GLN A 75 17.51 -4.08 -23.77
C GLN A 75 18.51 -5.06 -23.17
N GLY A 76 18.59 -5.07 -21.84
CA GLY A 76 19.43 -6.02 -21.09
C GLY A 76 20.91 -5.67 -21.02
N LYS A 77 21.33 -4.48 -21.46
CA LYS A 77 22.73 -4.00 -21.27
C LYS A 77 22.94 -3.19 -19.98
N GLY A 78 21.91 -3.09 -19.13
CA GLY A 78 22.01 -2.54 -17.78
C GLY A 78 22.13 -1.02 -17.69
N VAL A 79 22.18 -0.30 -18.81
CA VAL A 79 22.24 1.16 -18.84
C VAL A 79 20.87 1.68 -19.25
N ALA A 80 20.08 2.11 -18.26
CA ALA A 80 18.81 2.74 -18.52
C ALA A 80 19.01 4.14 -19.11
N PRO A 81 18.25 4.51 -20.16
CA PRO A 81 18.32 5.86 -20.71
C PRO A 81 17.84 6.89 -19.68
N GLU A 82 18.43 8.07 -19.73
CA GLU A 82 17.99 9.22 -18.96
C GLU A 82 16.58 9.65 -19.38
N LEU A 83 15.77 10.12 -18.42
CA LEU A 83 14.46 10.66 -18.70
C LEU A 83 14.59 12.17 -18.96
N SER A 84 14.50 12.55 -20.25
CA SER A 84 14.50 13.98 -20.61
C SER A 84 13.27 14.67 -20.04
N LEU A 85 13.40 15.94 -19.64
CA LEU A 85 12.27 16.74 -19.16
C LEU A 85 11.13 16.78 -20.19
N PRO A 86 9.88 16.87 -19.74
CA PRO A 86 8.74 16.85 -20.63
C PRO A 86 8.74 18.08 -21.55
N LYS A 87 8.29 17.87 -22.79
CA LYS A 87 8.18 18.93 -23.79
C LYS A 87 6.79 19.55 -23.72
N GLU A 88 6.74 20.87 -23.68
CA GLU A 88 5.51 21.61 -23.78
C GLU A 88 4.82 21.30 -25.12
N GLY A 89 3.49 21.08 -25.12
CA GLY A 89 2.74 20.69 -26.32
C GLY A 89 2.82 19.21 -26.72
N ALA A 90 3.65 18.39 -26.08
CA ALA A 90 3.74 16.95 -26.36
C ALA A 90 2.90 16.07 -25.39
N TRP A 91 2.07 16.67 -24.58
CA TRP A 91 1.15 15.94 -23.72
C TRP A 91 0.07 15.22 -24.54
N SER A 92 -0.18 13.95 -24.19
CA SER A 92 -1.20 13.15 -24.86
C SER A 92 -2.59 13.78 -24.70
N LYS A 93 -3.44 13.64 -25.72
CA LYS A 93 -4.86 14.02 -25.62
C LYS A 93 -5.60 13.15 -24.60
N THR A 94 -5.21 11.88 -24.49
CA THR A 94 -5.72 10.97 -23.47
C THR A 94 -4.98 11.19 -22.16
N ARG A 95 -5.73 11.42 -21.09
CA ARG A 95 -5.19 11.56 -19.73
C ARG A 95 -5.17 10.21 -19.05
N ILE A 96 -4.14 9.97 -18.23
CA ILE A 96 -4.09 8.78 -17.38
C ILE A 96 -4.97 8.98 -16.15
N LYS A 97 -5.64 7.93 -15.72
CA LYS A 97 -6.45 7.92 -14.49
C LYS A 97 -5.70 7.20 -13.37
N ILE A 98 -5.21 7.96 -12.39
CA ILE A 98 -4.53 7.42 -11.22
C ILE A 98 -5.58 7.04 -10.15
N PRO A 99 -5.45 5.88 -9.47
CA PRO A 99 -4.40 4.86 -9.61
C PRO A 99 -4.61 3.97 -10.83
N SER A 100 -3.62 3.86 -11.67
CA SER A 100 -3.57 2.88 -12.79
C SER A 100 -2.19 2.91 -13.43
N PRO A 101 -1.55 1.76 -13.69
CA PRO A 101 -0.40 1.73 -14.59
C PRO A 101 -0.85 2.08 -16.01
N TRP A 102 0.05 2.61 -16.84
CA TRP A 102 -0.30 2.94 -18.21
C TRP A 102 -0.30 1.75 -19.18
N ASN A 103 0.37 0.65 -18.81
CA ASN A 103 0.55 -0.57 -19.60
C ASN A 103 -0.15 -1.75 -18.93
N ILE A 104 -1.40 -1.61 -18.57
CA ILE A 104 -2.13 -2.56 -17.73
C ILE A 104 -2.33 -3.94 -18.32
N ASN A 105 -2.26 -4.07 -19.63
CA ASN A 105 -2.45 -5.33 -20.34
C ASN A 105 -1.18 -6.18 -20.44
N SER A 106 -0.11 -5.75 -19.81
CA SER A 106 1.20 -6.40 -19.94
C SER A 106 1.25 -7.85 -19.48
N PHE A 107 0.32 -8.26 -18.62
CA PHE A 107 0.18 -9.66 -18.22
C PHE A 107 -0.83 -10.44 -19.05
N ALA A 108 -1.66 -9.77 -19.86
CA ALA A 108 -2.54 -10.48 -20.77
C ALA A 108 -1.70 -11.42 -21.64
N ASN A 109 -2.12 -12.66 -21.74
CA ASN A 109 -1.42 -13.66 -22.51
C ASN A 109 -1.17 -13.13 -23.93
N ARG A 110 0.08 -13.10 -24.34
CA ARG A 110 0.52 -12.58 -25.64
C ARG A 110 -0.18 -13.26 -26.82
N ASN A 111 -0.75 -14.45 -26.61
CA ASN A 111 -1.34 -15.31 -27.61
C ASN A 111 -2.86 -15.46 -27.49
N VAL A 112 -3.50 -14.81 -26.51
CA VAL A 112 -4.97 -14.88 -26.37
C VAL A 112 -5.58 -13.58 -26.87
N GLU A 113 -6.19 -13.64 -28.02
CA GLU A 113 -7.15 -12.64 -28.47
C GLU A 113 -8.43 -12.82 -27.66
N GLY A 114 -8.57 -12.04 -26.61
CA GLY A 114 -9.78 -12.02 -25.78
C GLY A 114 -10.16 -10.60 -25.43
N PRO A 115 -11.44 -10.28 -25.27
CA PRO A 115 -11.91 -8.94 -24.94
C PRO A 115 -11.51 -8.49 -23.53
N ASP A 116 -10.96 -9.37 -22.68
CA ASP A 116 -11.22 -9.32 -21.26
C ASP A 116 -10.25 -8.48 -20.46
N HIS A 117 -8.98 -8.40 -20.88
CA HIS A 117 -7.97 -7.65 -20.14
C HIS A 117 -7.46 -6.41 -20.88
N ARG A 118 -7.64 -6.37 -22.19
CA ARG A 118 -7.08 -5.32 -23.06
C ARG A 118 -7.88 -4.03 -23.09
N ASN A 119 -9.08 -4.05 -22.57
CA ASN A 119 -10.01 -2.91 -22.66
C ASN A 119 -10.22 -2.20 -21.32
N TYR A 120 -9.34 -2.45 -20.35
CA TYR A 120 -9.57 -1.91 -19.03
C TYR A 120 -8.26 -1.48 -18.34
N PRO A 121 -8.04 -0.18 -18.18
CA PRO A 121 -8.75 0.94 -18.80
C PRO A 121 -8.45 1.03 -20.29
N SER A 122 -9.30 1.70 -21.06
CA SER A 122 -9.14 1.85 -22.50
C SER A 122 -8.13 2.94 -22.84
N TYR A 123 -6.86 2.73 -22.50
CA TYR A 123 -5.78 3.61 -22.94
C TYR A 123 -5.39 3.35 -24.40
N PRO A 124 -4.73 4.31 -25.06
CA PRO A 124 -4.16 4.08 -26.38
C PRO A 124 -3.31 2.82 -26.42
N LYS A 125 -3.49 1.97 -27.43
CA LYS A 125 -2.81 0.67 -27.51
C LYS A 125 -1.29 0.81 -27.52
N GLU A 126 -0.77 1.87 -28.09
CA GLU A 126 0.66 2.20 -28.14
C GLU A 126 1.27 2.40 -26.75
N TRP A 127 0.46 2.74 -25.72
CA TRP A 127 0.96 2.89 -24.34
C TRP A 127 1.48 1.58 -23.76
N GLU A 128 1.05 0.44 -24.25
CA GLU A 128 1.56 -0.86 -23.81
C GLU A 128 3.07 -1.02 -24.07
N GLN A 129 3.59 -0.33 -25.07
CA GLN A 129 5.01 -0.37 -25.43
C GLN A 129 5.83 0.75 -24.79
N VAL A 130 5.18 1.70 -24.12
CA VAL A 130 5.85 2.82 -23.46
C VAL A 130 6.66 2.31 -22.27
N LYS A 131 7.94 2.67 -22.22
CA LYS A 131 8.87 2.31 -21.14
C LYS A 131 9.25 3.50 -20.26
N MET A 132 9.02 4.72 -20.73
CA MET A 132 9.28 5.96 -20.00
C MET A 132 8.12 6.93 -20.23
N ALA A 133 7.68 7.60 -19.18
CA ALA A 133 6.62 8.60 -19.32
C ALA A 133 6.69 9.64 -18.20
N TRP A 134 6.10 10.79 -18.47
CA TRP A 134 5.77 11.82 -17.50
C TRP A 134 4.28 11.84 -17.20
N MET A 135 3.96 12.07 -15.95
CA MET A 135 2.61 12.35 -15.47
C MET A 135 2.61 13.70 -14.74
N LYS A 136 1.58 14.51 -14.98
CA LYS A 136 1.48 15.86 -14.40
C LYS A 136 0.10 16.10 -13.81
N LYS A 137 0.10 16.73 -12.64
CA LYS A 137 -1.12 17.24 -11.98
C LYS A 137 -0.85 18.58 -11.34
N THR A 138 -1.80 19.48 -11.51
CA THR A 138 -1.83 20.77 -10.82
C THR A 138 -2.66 20.64 -9.54
N VAL A 139 -2.17 21.22 -8.45
CA VAL A 139 -2.83 21.20 -7.14
C VAL A 139 -2.70 22.56 -6.46
N THR A 140 -3.75 23.01 -5.78
CA THR A 140 -3.70 24.21 -4.94
C THR A 140 -3.48 23.78 -3.48
N ILE A 141 -2.48 24.39 -2.84
CA ILE A 141 -2.18 24.17 -1.44
C ILE A 141 -3.15 24.98 -0.59
N PRO A 142 -3.94 24.40 0.31
CA PRO A 142 -4.89 25.15 1.14
C PRO A 142 -4.21 26.20 2.02
N ASN A 143 -4.89 27.34 2.22
CA ASN A 143 -4.38 28.43 3.05
C ASN A 143 -4.15 28.02 4.52
N ASP A 144 -4.99 27.13 5.04
CA ASP A 144 -4.93 26.62 6.41
C ASP A 144 -3.76 25.62 6.64
N TRP A 145 -2.99 25.29 5.60
CA TRP A 145 -1.76 24.50 5.70
C TRP A 145 -0.51 25.32 5.97
N ASN A 146 -0.68 26.64 6.12
CA ASN A 146 0.43 27.51 6.44
C ASN A 146 1.12 27.11 7.75
N GLY A 147 2.44 27.00 7.72
CA GLY A 147 3.24 26.62 8.88
C GLY A 147 3.29 25.13 9.21
N GLN A 148 2.63 24.28 8.41
CA GLN A 148 2.70 22.82 8.54
C GLN A 148 3.86 22.23 7.72
N GLN A 149 4.24 20.99 8.01
CA GLN A 149 5.08 20.20 7.14
C GLN A 149 4.21 19.63 6.01
N ILE A 150 4.63 19.78 4.77
CA ILE A 150 3.90 19.28 3.60
C ILE A 150 4.69 18.15 2.95
N LYS A 151 4.09 16.97 2.91
CA LYS A 151 4.66 15.78 2.26
C LYS A 151 3.84 15.39 1.04
N LEU A 152 4.50 15.03 -0.04
CA LEU A 152 3.90 14.31 -1.16
C LEU A 152 4.11 12.83 -0.93
N TYR A 153 3.03 12.06 -0.85
CA TYR A 153 3.04 10.64 -0.52
C TYR A 153 2.49 9.82 -1.69
N PHE A 154 3.22 8.77 -2.03
CA PHE A 154 2.82 7.76 -3.01
C PHE A 154 2.68 6.41 -2.31
N GLU A 155 1.54 5.75 -2.47
CA GLU A 155 1.33 4.39 -1.94
C GLU A 155 2.16 3.37 -2.73
N ALA A 156 2.22 3.47 -4.07
CA ALA A 156 3.15 2.72 -4.90
C ALA A 156 3.28 3.29 -6.32
N VAL A 157 4.52 3.31 -6.82
CA VAL A 157 4.84 3.65 -8.21
C VAL A 157 5.76 2.58 -8.78
N ALA A 158 5.33 1.92 -9.85
CA ALA A 158 6.12 0.86 -10.47
C ALA A 158 7.15 1.44 -11.46
N GLY A 159 8.41 1.36 -11.07
CA GLY A 159 9.56 1.82 -11.85
C GLY A 159 10.47 2.78 -11.07
N TYR A 160 11.56 3.19 -11.71
CA TYR A 160 12.40 4.28 -11.21
C TYR A 160 11.66 5.60 -11.38
N THR A 161 11.38 6.25 -10.28
CA THR A 161 10.50 7.42 -10.20
C THR A 161 11.30 8.67 -9.86
N GLU A 162 11.12 9.73 -10.63
CA GLU A 162 11.64 11.07 -10.34
C GLU A 162 10.47 12.01 -10.11
N VAL A 163 10.52 12.80 -9.05
CA VAL A 163 9.42 13.72 -8.68
C VAL A 163 9.93 15.16 -8.73
N TYR A 164 9.10 16.00 -9.34
CA TYR A 164 9.39 17.43 -9.49
C TYR A 164 8.21 18.26 -9.00
N ILE A 165 8.50 19.37 -8.38
CA ILE A 165 7.53 20.42 -8.04
C ILE A 165 7.93 21.69 -8.82
N ASN A 166 6.99 22.23 -9.60
CA ASN A 166 7.23 23.43 -10.41
C ASN A 166 8.52 23.35 -11.26
N LYS A 167 8.75 22.17 -11.86
CA LYS A 167 9.93 21.86 -12.71
C LYS A 167 11.26 21.66 -11.94
N GLU A 168 11.27 21.74 -10.62
CA GLU A 168 12.45 21.46 -9.79
C GLU A 168 12.37 20.03 -9.23
N LYS A 169 13.44 19.23 -9.39
CA LYS A 169 13.50 17.87 -8.83
C LYS A 169 13.54 17.95 -7.30
N VAL A 170 12.62 17.22 -6.66
CA VAL A 170 12.48 17.18 -5.20
C VAL A 170 12.79 15.81 -4.60
N GLY A 171 12.80 14.76 -5.41
CA GLY A 171 13.14 13.41 -4.92
C GLY A 171 13.05 12.34 -5.99
N GLU A 172 13.38 11.12 -5.57
CA GLU A 172 13.33 9.92 -6.40
C GLU A 172 13.07 8.68 -5.57
N ASN A 173 12.61 7.59 -6.21
CA ASN A 173 12.40 6.28 -5.59
C ASN A 173 12.56 5.17 -6.61
N PHE A 174 13.12 4.04 -6.17
CA PHE A 174 13.17 2.83 -6.99
C PHE A 174 12.67 1.62 -6.21
N ASP A 175 11.38 1.53 -6.10
CA ASP A 175 10.64 0.37 -5.60
C ASP A 175 9.30 0.32 -6.34
N LEU A 176 8.72 -0.88 -6.54
CA LEU A 176 7.52 -1.03 -7.35
C LEU A 176 6.23 -1.11 -6.50
N PHE A 177 6.35 -1.37 -5.20
CA PHE A 177 5.23 -1.84 -4.39
C PHE A 177 5.03 -1.09 -3.07
N LEU A 178 6.07 -0.40 -2.61
CA LEU A 178 6.08 0.16 -1.27
C LEU A 178 5.94 1.67 -1.26
N PRO A 179 5.27 2.21 -0.23
CA PRO A 179 5.04 3.64 -0.14
C PRO A 179 6.34 4.41 0.09
N PHE A 180 6.36 5.63 -0.43
CA PHE A 180 7.39 6.62 -0.14
C PHE A 180 6.80 8.00 -0.05
N SER A 181 7.47 8.88 0.66
CA SER A 181 7.08 10.29 0.76
C SER A 181 8.26 11.22 0.54
N ILE A 182 7.97 12.40 0.03
CA ILE A 182 8.95 13.46 -0.22
C ILE A 182 8.47 14.71 0.53
N ASP A 183 9.33 15.28 1.34
CA ASP A 183 9.06 16.57 2.00
C ASP A 183 9.19 17.69 0.96
N ILE A 184 8.09 18.40 0.74
CA ILE A 184 8.00 19.52 -0.19
C ILE A 184 7.68 20.84 0.52
N THR A 185 7.81 20.90 1.84
CA THR A 185 7.46 22.06 2.67
C THR A 185 8.04 23.37 2.14
N ASN A 186 9.31 23.35 1.72
CA ASN A 186 10.01 24.53 1.24
C ASN A 186 9.89 24.74 -0.30
N LYS A 187 9.05 23.96 -0.97
CA LYS A 187 8.85 23.99 -2.42
C LYS A 187 7.47 24.47 -2.83
N VAL A 188 6.58 24.61 -1.86
CA VAL A 188 5.20 25.04 -2.06
C VAL A 188 4.81 26.07 -1.00
N ALA A 189 3.87 26.95 -1.30
CA ALA A 189 3.33 27.91 -0.35
C ALA A 189 1.83 27.73 -0.20
N ALA A 190 1.31 27.92 1.01
CA ALA A 190 -0.13 27.91 1.27
C ALA A 190 -0.85 28.99 0.45
N GLY A 191 -1.98 28.64 -0.14
CA GLY A 191 -2.74 29.48 -1.06
C GLY A 191 -2.26 29.45 -2.52
N GLU A 192 -1.08 28.91 -2.81
CA GLU A 192 -0.53 28.86 -4.16
C GLU A 192 -0.85 27.54 -4.86
N THR A 193 -0.76 27.59 -6.18
CA THR A 193 -0.91 26.43 -7.05
C THR A 193 0.47 25.89 -7.41
N ALA A 194 0.65 24.58 -7.31
CA ALA A 194 1.88 23.87 -7.68
C ALA A 194 1.61 22.83 -8.76
N GLU A 195 2.56 22.65 -9.65
CA GLU A 195 2.59 21.52 -10.59
C GLU A 195 3.41 20.38 -10.01
N VAL A 196 2.80 19.22 -9.87
CA VAL A 196 3.45 17.97 -9.51
C VAL A 196 3.74 17.20 -10.79
N TRP A 197 5.02 16.94 -11.06
CA TRP A 197 5.46 16.11 -12.18
C TRP A 197 6.09 14.83 -11.65
N VAL A 198 5.69 13.70 -12.24
CA VAL A 198 6.21 12.38 -11.89
C VAL A 198 6.71 11.72 -13.17
N GLY A 199 8.03 11.60 -13.28
CA GLY A 199 8.68 10.89 -14.36
C GLY A 199 8.97 9.45 -13.95
N VAL A 200 8.58 8.49 -14.77
CA VAL A 200 8.81 7.08 -14.46
C VAL A 200 9.52 6.38 -15.61
N ARG A 201 10.56 5.63 -15.25
CA ARG A 201 11.27 4.69 -16.12
C ARG A 201 10.94 3.27 -15.67
N SER A 202 10.40 2.45 -16.59
CA SER A 202 10.08 1.05 -16.28
C SER A 202 11.32 0.30 -15.75
N GLN A 203 11.14 -0.55 -14.74
CA GLN A 203 12.20 -1.40 -14.19
C GLN A 203 12.91 -2.24 -15.27
N SER A 204 12.20 -2.62 -16.35
CA SER A 204 12.78 -3.40 -17.44
C SER A 204 13.91 -2.69 -18.17
N LEU A 205 14.03 -1.36 -18.07
CA LEU A 205 15.12 -0.58 -18.65
C LEU A 205 16.45 -0.76 -17.91
N PHE A 206 16.36 -1.17 -16.64
CA PHE A 206 17.53 -1.36 -15.76
C PHE A 206 17.99 -2.82 -15.71
N GLU A 207 17.33 -3.72 -16.45
CA GLU A 207 17.73 -5.11 -16.50
C GLU A 207 19.13 -5.27 -17.10
N ASN A 208 19.89 -6.18 -16.51
CA ASN A 208 21.19 -6.56 -17.01
C ASN A 208 21.21 -8.06 -17.29
N ASN A 209 21.15 -8.44 -18.57
CA ASN A 209 21.11 -9.82 -18.98
C ASN A 209 22.36 -10.57 -18.49
N SER A 210 22.12 -11.64 -17.77
CA SER A 210 23.16 -12.59 -17.34
C SER A 210 22.57 -13.99 -17.24
N THR A 211 23.43 -14.97 -17.03
CA THR A 211 23.03 -16.37 -16.85
C THR A 211 22.39 -16.63 -15.49
N ILE A 212 22.47 -15.69 -14.54
CA ILE A 212 22.03 -15.83 -13.15
C ILE A 212 21.00 -14.78 -12.73
N GLY A 213 20.18 -14.34 -13.66
CA GLY A 213 19.17 -13.32 -13.44
C GLY A 213 19.52 -11.98 -14.06
N ARG A 214 18.55 -11.09 -14.10
CA ARG A 214 18.68 -9.79 -14.78
C ARG A 214 18.08 -8.61 -14.02
N ARG A 215 17.18 -8.84 -13.06
CA ARG A 215 16.48 -7.79 -12.31
C ARG A 215 17.34 -7.28 -11.18
N ILE A 216 17.48 -5.98 -11.09
CA ILE A 216 18.30 -5.31 -10.05
C ILE A 216 17.49 -4.78 -8.87
N VAL A 217 16.16 -4.96 -8.90
CA VAL A 217 15.24 -4.62 -7.79
C VAL A 217 14.20 -5.73 -7.62
N PRO A 218 13.60 -5.87 -6.44
CA PRO A 218 12.43 -6.70 -6.25
C PRO A 218 11.30 -6.27 -7.19
N ALA A 219 10.92 -7.13 -8.11
CA ALA A 219 10.00 -6.77 -9.19
C ALA A 219 8.71 -7.58 -9.19
N GLY A 220 8.55 -8.48 -8.23
CA GLY A 220 7.36 -9.30 -8.08
C GLY A 220 7.18 -10.35 -9.16
N SER A 221 6.12 -11.11 -9.00
CA SER A 221 5.67 -12.11 -9.96
C SER A 221 4.51 -11.59 -10.83
N MET A 222 4.20 -12.31 -11.88
CA MET A 222 3.00 -12.13 -12.67
C MET A 222 2.77 -10.67 -13.09
N TRP A 223 1.61 -10.12 -12.77
CA TRP A 223 1.21 -8.76 -13.17
C TRP A 223 2.17 -7.67 -12.66
N GLY A 224 2.64 -7.77 -11.41
CA GLY A 224 3.50 -6.75 -10.80
C GLY A 224 4.80 -6.50 -11.55
N TYR A 225 5.40 -7.54 -12.13
CA TYR A 225 6.61 -7.40 -12.93
C TYR A 225 6.43 -6.58 -14.21
N HIS A 226 5.23 -6.57 -14.75
CA HIS A 226 4.95 -5.99 -16.06
C HIS A 226 4.47 -4.55 -16.02
N ILE A 227 4.01 -4.06 -14.88
CA ILE A 227 3.41 -2.74 -14.77
C ILE A 227 4.44 -1.61 -14.74
N ALA A 228 4.00 -0.41 -15.12
CA ALA A 228 4.77 0.83 -14.97
C ALA A 228 3.85 2.01 -14.70
N GLY A 229 4.29 2.93 -13.83
CA GLY A 229 3.56 4.12 -13.46
C GLY A 229 2.93 4.10 -12.06
N ILE A 230 2.16 5.11 -11.77
CA ILE A 230 1.49 5.27 -10.47
C ILE A 230 0.28 4.33 -10.42
N TRP A 231 0.40 3.21 -9.72
CA TRP A 231 -0.64 2.18 -9.71
C TRP A 231 -1.42 2.08 -8.40
N GLN A 232 -1.02 2.82 -7.36
CA GLN A 232 -1.77 3.02 -6.13
C GLN A 232 -1.94 4.52 -5.84
N ASP A 233 -2.55 4.83 -4.70
CA ASP A 233 -3.00 6.17 -4.36
C ASP A 233 -1.86 7.18 -4.17
N VAL A 234 -2.19 8.45 -4.40
CA VAL A 234 -1.29 9.59 -4.19
C VAL A 234 -1.97 10.63 -3.31
N TYR A 235 -1.23 11.14 -2.32
CA TYR A 235 -1.72 12.16 -1.41
C TYR A 235 -0.75 13.32 -1.23
N LEU A 236 -1.30 14.49 -1.00
CA LEU A 236 -0.60 15.54 -0.25
C LEU A 236 -1.02 15.43 1.21
N LEU A 237 -0.06 15.48 2.10
CA LEU A 237 -0.25 15.43 3.56
C LEU A 237 0.26 16.73 4.16
N ALA A 238 -0.51 17.29 5.09
CA ALA A 238 -0.04 18.37 5.94
C ALA A 238 -0.04 17.90 7.40
N LEU A 239 1.12 17.95 8.01
CA LEU A 239 1.38 17.47 9.37
C LEU A 239 1.85 18.62 10.26
N PRO A 240 1.53 18.62 11.57
CA PRO A 240 2.14 19.54 12.51
C PRO A 240 3.67 19.43 12.44
N LYS A 241 4.39 20.55 12.64
CA LYS A 241 5.87 20.51 12.65
C LYS A 241 6.44 19.63 13.75
N VAL A 242 5.71 19.45 14.84
CA VAL A 242 6.04 18.48 15.89
C VAL A 242 4.90 17.47 15.93
N HIS A 243 5.21 16.23 15.58
CA HIS A 243 4.19 15.19 15.43
C HIS A 243 4.71 13.80 15.75
N VAL A 244 3.79 12.86 15.96
CA VAL A 244 4.13 11.43 16.01
C VAL A 244 4.33 10.93 14.58
N GLU A 245 5.56 10.58 14.23
CA GLU A 245 5.89 10.08 12.90
C GLU A 245 5.50 8.62 12.74
N ASP A 246 5.75 7.79 13.76
CA ASP A 246 5.58 6.34 13.69
C ASP A 246 5.17 5.76 15.04
N VAL A 247 4.35 4.70 14.99
CA VAL A 247 3.94 3.91 16.16
C VAL A 247 4.07 2.44 15.83
N TYR A 248 4.92 1.72 16.57
CA TYR A 248 4.96 0.26 16.51
C TYR A 248 4.29 -0.33 17.74
N VAL A 249 3.20 -1.04 17.53
CA VAL A 249 2.41 -1.69 18.57
C VAL A 249 2.87 -3.12 18.72
N LYS A 250 3.38 -3.48 19.91
CA LYS A 250 3.89 -4.83 20.22
C LYS A 250 3.04 -5.49 21.30
N PRO A 251 2.09 -6.31 20.95
CA PRO A 251 1.35 -7.13 21.91
C PRO A 251 2.27 -8.23 22.47
N LEU A 252 2.63 -8.14 23.73
CA LEU A 252 3.40 -9.16 24.46
C LEU A 252 2.43 -9.92 25.38
N VAL A 253 1.61 -10.76 24.77
CA VAL A 253 0.51 -11.47 25.46
C VAL A 253 1.03 -12.34 26.59
N SER A 254 2.13 -13.06 26.37
CA SER A 254 2.78 -13.90 27.39
C SER A 254 3.30 -13.14 28.60
N LYS A 255 3.47 -11.80 28.47
CA LYS A 255 3.92 -10.89 29.53
C LYS A 255 2.81 -10.02 30.10
N ASN A 256 1.57 -10.17 29.59
CA ASN A 256 0.45 -9.27 29.90
C ASN A 256 0.81 -7.79 29.72
N MET A 257 1.49 -7.46 28.63
CA MET A 257 2.05 -6.14 28.37
C MET A 257 1.82 -5.72 26.94
N LEU A 258 1.31 -4.51 26.72
CA LEU A 258 1.33 -3.85 25.43
C LEU A 258 2.49 -2.85 25.42
N GLU A 259 3.48 -3.07 24.57
CA GLU A 259 4.59 -2.15 24.36
C GLU A 259 4.34 -1.31 23.12
N LEU A 260 4.51 0.02 23.22
CA LEU A 260 4.38 0.96 22.12
C LEU A 260 5.75 1.62 21.91
N GLU A 261 6.39 1.39 20.77
CA GLU A 261 7.52 2.19 20.33
C GLU A 261 7.00 3.36 19.50
N VAL A 262 7.19 4.57 20.00
CA VAL A 262 6.67 5.80 19.39
C VAL A 262 7.83 6.66 18.94
N THR A 263 7.88 7.01 17.67
CA THR A 263 8.85 7.97 17.13
C THR A 263 8.17 9.33 17.00
N VAL A 264 8.70 10.33 17.69
CA VAL A 264 8.22 11.72 17.64
C VAL A 264 9.23 12.53 16.84
N GLN A 265 8.75 13.27 15.85
CA GLN A 265 9.53 14.15 14.99
C GLN A 265 9.34 15.61 15.39
N ASN A 266 10.42 16.37 15.44
CA ASN A 266 10.43 17.82 15.62
C ASN A 266 11.13 18.48 14.42
N ASN A 267 10.35 19.14 13.56
CA ASN A 267 10.83 19.89 12.40
C ASN A 267 10.91 21.40 12.68
N THR A 268 11.05 21.78 13.95
CA THR A 268 11.28 23.17 14.34
C THR A 268 12.77 23.39 14.70
N GLU A 269 13.20 24.62 14.63
CA GLU A 269 14.58 25.02 14.97
C GLU A 269 14.86 25.07 16.49
N LYS A 270 13.88 24.70 17.31
CA LYS A 270 14.00 24.75 18.77
C LYS A 270 13.72 23.38 19.37
N LYS A 271 14.49 23.05 20.44
CA LYS A 271 14.17 21.92 21.29
C LYS A 271 12.75 22.10 21.86
N THR A 272 11.97 21.04 21.88
CA THR A 272 10.58 21.05 22.33
C THR A 272 10.38 19.99 23.41
N ASP A 273 9.82 20.41 24.54
CA ASP A 273 9.46 19.53 25.66
C ASP A 273 7.93 19.36 25.67
N LEU A 274 7.45 18.13 25.55
CA LEU A 274 6.05 17.77 25.42
C LEU A 274 5.65 16.64 26.35
N GLN A 275 4.36 16.40 26.43
CA GLN A 275 3.77 15.23 27.05
C GLN A 275 3.17 14.32 25.98
N LEU A 276 3.58 13.06 25.97
CA LEU A 276 2.97 12.00 25.17
C LEU A 276 2.06 11.18 26.06
N GLN A 277 0.81 11.02 25.67
CA GLN A 277 -0.19 10.22 26.38
C GLN A 277 -1.21 9.66 25.39
N GLY A 278 -2.12 8.81 25.87
CA GLY A 278 -3.16 8.30 24.98
C GLY A 278 -4.15 7.39 25.66
N LYS A 279 -4.91 6.71 24.82
CA LYS A 279 -5.90 5.71 25.21
C LYS A 279 -6.00 4.63 24.16
N ILE A 280 -6.55 3.49 24.56
CA ILE A 280 -6.84 2.35 23.72
C ILE A 280 -8.34 2.14 23.74
N ASN A 281 -8.97 2.19 22.58
CA ASN A 281 -10.39 1.94 22.40
C ASN A 281 -10.62 0.63 21.64
N GLU A 282 -11.75 -0.01 21.87
CA GLU A 282 -12.24 -1.03 20.96
C GLU A 282 -12.41 -0.45 19.56
N TRP A 283 -12.11 -1.27 18.55
CA TRP A 283 -12.36 -0.96 17.16
C TRP A 283 -13.50 -1.85 16.66
N VAL A 284 -14.65 -1.25 16.38
CA VAL A 284 -15.87 -1.96 16.04
C VAL A 284 -16.05 -1.98 14.53
N ASN A 285 -16.10 -3.18 13.95
CA ASN A 285 -16.35 -3.37 12.51
C ASN A 285 -17.86 -3.20 12.23
N LEU A 286 -18.21 -2.26 11.35
CA LEU A 286 -19.58 -1.99 10.92
C LEU A 286 -19.90 -2.54 9.52
N ALA A 287 -18.91 -3.17 8.84
CA ALA A 287 -19.12 -3.71 7.51
C ALA A 287 -20.11 -4.89 7.49
N GLY A 288 -20.27 -5.60 8.62
CA GLY A 288 -21.16 -6.75 8.69
C GLY A 288 -20.75 -7.85 7.71
N THR A 289 -21.75 -8.44 7.05
CA THR A 289 -21.57 -9.51 6.06
C THR A 289 -21.61 -9.02 4.61
N ASP A 290 -21.90 -7.74 4.38
CA ASP A 290 -21.98 -7.14 3.05
C ASP A 290 -21.21 -5.79 3.02
N VAL A 291 -20.01 -5.86 2.51
CA VAL A 291 -19.13 -4.67 2.35
C VAL A 291 -19.70 -3.61 1.41
N ASN A 292 -20.66 -3.96 0.54
CA ASN A 292 -21.26 -2.98 -0.39
C ASN A 292 -22.28 -2.07 0.28
N SER A 293 -22.93 -2.57 1.34
CA SER A 293 -23.88 -1.80 2.14
C SER A 293 -23.26 -1.25 3.43
N ALA A 294 -21.97 -1.46 3.65
CA ALA A 294 -21.27 -0.92 4.80
C ALA A 294 -21.28 0.61 4.80
N PRO A 295 -21.41 1.24 5.99
CA PRO A 295 -21.24 2.69 6.09
C PRO A 295 -19.81 3.12 5.72
N VAL A 296 -19.61 4.41 5.50
CA VAL A 296 -18.28 4.98 5.29
C VAL A 296 -18.02 6.04 6.36
N PRO A 297 -17.04 5.81 7.24
CA PRO A 297 -16.19 4.62 7.38
C PRO A 297 -16.96 3.39 7.85
N ALA A 298 -16.47 2.21 7.52
CA ALA A 298 -17.09 0.93 7.89
C ALA A 298 -16.73 0.47 9.32
N TRP A 299 -16.41 1.39 10.20
CA TRP A 299 -16.00 1.13 11.57
C TRP A 299 -16.26 2.34 12.49
N GLU A 300 -16.25 2.08 13.79
CA GLU A 300 -16.28 3.13 14.82
C GLU A 300 -15.40 2.77 16.02
N LEU A 301 -15.11 3.76 16.86
CA LEU A 301 -14.45 3.51 18.14
C LEU A 301 -15.51 3.12 19.18
N GLY A 302 -15.31 1.97 19.79
CA GLY A 302 -16.09 1.50 20.92
C GLY A 302 -15.56 2.07 22.25
N GLN A 303 -15.76 1.32 23.33
CA GLN A 303 -15.39 1.73 24.68
C GLN A 303 -13.88 1.91 24.83
N GLU A 304 -13.48 2.81 25.73
CA GLU A 304 -12.10 2.93 26.19
C GLU A 304 -11.76 1.72 27.05
N ALA A 305 -10.80 0.91 26.58
CA ALA A 305 -10.36 -0.29 27.28
C ALA A 305 -9.20 0.01 28.24
N LEU A 306 -8.23 0.83 27.80
CA LEU A 306 -7.02 1.15 28.58
C LEU A 306 -6.59 2.60 28.39
N LYS A 307 -5.85 3.12 29.36
CA LYS A 307 -5.16 4.42 29.29
C LYS A 307 -3.67 4.22 29.09
N VAL A 308 -3.08 5.05 28.24
CA VAL A 308 -1.63 5.19 28.11
C VAL A 308 -1.19 6.36 29.01
N ALA A 309 -0.47 6.04 30.05
CA ALA A 309 -0.03 7.02 31.05
C ALA A 309 0.83 8.14 30.44
N PRO A 310 0.70 9.39 30.91
CA PRO A 310 1.47 10.50 30.38
C PRO A 310 2.98 10.36 30.65
N VAL A 311 3.80 10.56 29.59
CA VAL A 311 5.27 10.57 29.69
C VAL A 311 5.81 11.88 29.11
N LYS A 312 6.78 12.47 29.79
CA LYS A 312 7.49 13.66 29.27
C LYS A 312 8.48 13.24 28.19
N VAL A 313 8.43 13.93 27.06
CA VAL A 313 9.31 13.71 25.91
C VAL A 313 10.01 15.01 25.55
N SER A 314 11.32 14.94 25.40
CA SER A 314 12.17 16.06 25.00
C SER A 314 12.77 15.76 23.64
N ILE A 315 12.46 16.60 22.64
CA ILE A 315 12.84 16.36 21.24
C ILE A 315 13.76 17.51 20.80
N PRO A 316 15.02 17.22 20.41
CA PRO A 316 15.91 18.25 19.89
C PRO A 316 15.36 18.93 18.63
N ALA A 317 15.88 20.10 18.30
CA ALA A 317 15.56 20.79 17.05
C ALA A 317 15.92 19.93 15.83
N ASN A 318 15.05 19.90 14.81
CA ASN A 318 15.26 19.17 13.55
C ASN A 318 15.70 17.72 13.74
N ALA A 319 15.09 17.03 14.73
CA ALA A 319 15.44 15.67 15.10
C ALA A 319 14.21 14.84 15.48
N SER A 320 14.41 13.53 15.57
CA SER A 320 13.42 12.59 16.10
C SER A 320 13.87 12.01 17.45
N THR A 321 12.90 11.59 18.24
CA THR A 321 13.14 10.87 19.50
C THR A 321 12.24 9.65 19.56
N LYS A 322 12.81 8.49 19.88
CA LYS A 322 12.06 7.26 20.12
C LYS A 322 11.73 7.14 21.59
N VAL A 323 10.48 6.84 21.89
CA VAL A 323 9.94 6.61 23.25
C VAL A 323 9.31 5.23 23.30
N VAL A 324 9.61 4.47 24.34
CA VAL A 324 8.98 3.18 24.60
C VAL A 324 8.01 3.33 25.76
N LEU A 325 6.74 3.02 25.51
CA LEU A 325 5.68 3.04 26.52
C LEU A 325 5.27 1.60 26.82
N GLN A 326 5.07 1.29 28.09
CA GLN A 326 4.61 -0.02 28.53
C GLN A 326 3.25 0.14 29.22
N VAL A 327 2.24 -0.56 28.69
CA VAL A 327 0.87 -0.53 29.19
C VAL A 327 0.52 -1.94 29.68
N PRO A 328 0.41 -2.16 31.01
CA PRO A 328 -0.03 -3.44 31.55
C PRO A 328 -1.44 -3.79 31.07
N VAL A 329 -1.67 -5.07 30.77
CA VAL A 329 -2.96 -5.61 30.33
C VAL A 329 -3.36 -6.71 31.30
N SER A 330 -4.47 -6.53 32.02
CA SER A 330 -4.93 -7.45 33.06
C SER A 330 -6.28 -8.09 32.73
N GLY A 331 -6.55 -8.27 31.42
CA GLY A 331 -7.79 -8.88 30.93
C GLY A 331 -8.76 -7.90 30.24
N GLU A 332 -8.37 -6.63 30.07
CA GLU A 332 -9.20 -5.61 29.42
C GLU A 332 -9.26 -5.80 27.90
N LEU A 333 -8.27 -6.50 27.33
CA LEU A 333 -8.21 -6.76 25.88
C LEU A 333 -8.51 -8.21 25.57
N SER A 334 -9.53 -8.43 24.75
CA SER A 334 -9.83 -9.74 24.17
C SER A 334 -8.84 -10.10 23.08
N TYR A 335 -8.50 -11.38 22.95
CA TYR A 335 -7.58 -11.84 21.92
C TYR A 335 -8.13 -11.61 20.52
N TRP A 336 -7.24 -11.23 19.61
CA TRP A 336 -7.49 -11.42 18.20
C TRP A 336 -7.20 -12.87 17.81
N THR A 337 -8.15 -13.52 17.18
CA THR A 337 -8.01 -14.83 16.55
C THR A 337 -8.76 -14.84 15.22
N PRO A 338 -8.49 -15.77 14.30
CA PRO A 338 -9.28 -15.91 13.07
C PRO A 338 -10.78 -16.15 13.28
N GLU A 339 -11.13 -16.74 14.40
CA GLU A 339 -12.52 -16.99 14.78
C GLU A 339 -13.19 -15.76 15.44
N GLN A 340 -12.39 -14.96 16.12
CA GLN A 340 -12.81 -13.75 16.84
C GLN A 340 -11.81 -12.63 16.58
N PRO A 341 -11.93 -11.91 15.47
CA PRO A 341 -10.96 -10.88 15.06
C PRO A 341 -11.17 -9.56 15.81
N ASN A 342 -11.01 -9.59 17.15
CA ASN A 342 -11.12 -8.41 17.99
C ASN A 342 -9.99 -7.43 17.70
N LEU A 343 -10.33 -6.19 17.40
CA LEU A 343 -9.39 -5.13 17.06
C LEU A 343 -9.50 -3.95 18.02
N TYR A 344 -8.43 -3.24 18.16
CA TYR A 344 -8.30 -2.06 19.00
C TYR A 344 -7.60 -0.93 18.26
N ALA A 345 -7.81 0.30 18.73
CA ALA A 345 -7.14 1.48 18.26
C ALA A 345 -6.38 2.15 19.40
N VAL A 346 -5.09 2.37 19.19
CA VAL A 346 -4.29 3.28 20.00
C VAL A 346 -4.50 4.70 19.49
N LEU A 347 -4.87 5.61 20.38
CA LEU A 347 -4.97 7.05 20.11
C LEU A 347 -3.93 7.76 20.98
N LEU A 348 -2.84 8.22 20.36
CA LEU A 348 -1.78 8.97 21.05
C LEU A 348 -1.96 10.46 20.79
N SER A 349 -1.72 11.27 21.81
CA SER A 349 -1.68 12.73 21.69
C SER A 349 -0.36 13.31 22.20
N LEU A 350 0.17 14.28 21.46
CA LEU A 350 1.27 15.14 21.88
C LEU A 350 0.71 16.44 22.41
N GLN A 351 1.10 16.81 23.62
CA GLN A 351 0.60 18.00 24.30
C GLN A 351 1.71 18.93 24.73
N ALA A 352 1.52 20.23 24.46
CA ALA A 352 2.29 21.31 25.06
C ALA A 352 1.41 22.01 26.11
N LYS A 353 1.73 21.89 27.39
CA LYS A 353 0.90 22.40 28.52
C LYS A 353 -0.51 21.76 28.48
N LYS A 354 -1.52 22.49 27.99
CA LYS A 354 -2.92 22.01 27.85
C LYS A 354 -3.38 21.90 26.42
N GLU A 355 -2.55 22.27 25.45
CA GLU A 355 -2.87 22.26 24.03
C GLU A 355 -2.40 20.94 23.40
N ILE A 356 -3.27 20.27 22.66
CA ILE A 356 -2.92 19.11 21.84
C ILE A 356 -2.35 19.65 20.54
N LEU A 357 -1.12 19.27 20.24
CA LEU A 357 -0.42 19.67 19.01
C LEU A 357 -0.60 18.65 17.89
N ASP A 358 -0.75 17.38 18.25
CA ASP A 358 -0.89 16.29 17.29
C ASP A 358 -1.64 15.11 17.91
N MET A 359 -2.35 14.37 17.07
CA MET A 359 -2.97 13.11 17.42
C MET A 359 -2.60 12.05 16.38
N LYS A 360 -2.26 10.84 16.85
CA LYS A 360 -1.93 9.68 16.00
C LYS A 360 -2.79 8.50 16.36
N TYR A 361 -3.39 7.92 15.34
CA TYR A 361 -4.17 6.68 15.41
C TYR A 361 -3.34 5.51 14.89
N GLU A 362 -3.43 4.36 15.56
CA GLU A 362 -2.89 3.10 15.05
C GLU A 362 -3.79 1.92 15.44
N ARG A 363 -4.13 1.06 14.48
CA ARG A 363 -4.96 -0.13 14.72
C ARG A 363 -4.12 -1.35 15.00
N PHE A 364 -4.57 -2.22 15.91
CA PHE A 364 -3.88 -3.48 16.25
C PHE A 364 -4.86 -4.54 16.76
N GLY A 365 -4.39 -5.79 16.83
CA GLY A 365 -5.05 -6.89 17.56
C GLY A 365 -4.21 -7.34 18.74
N TRP A 366 -4.86 -7.66 19.86
CA TRP A 366 -4.19 -8.25 21.02
C TRP A 366 -3.90 -9.72 20.74
N ARG A 367 -2.71 -10.01 20.22
CA ARG A 367 -2.30 -11.38 19.82
C ARG A 367 -0.79 -11.55 19.87
N GLU A 368 -0.34 -12.78 20.11
CA GLU A 368 1.07 -13.18 20.05
C GLU A 368 1.23 -14.52 19.33
N TRP A 369 2.11 -14.54 18.33
CA TRP A 369 2.51 -15.78 17.66
C TRP A 369 3.85 -16.25 18.21
N THR A 370 3.96 -17.54 18.52
CA THR A 370 5.21 -18.17 18.96
C THR A 370 5.42 -19.50 18.26
N LEU A 371 6.67 -19.92 18.15
CA LEU A 371 7.06 -21.20 17.56
C LEU A 371 7.82 -22.02 18.62
N GLN A 372 7.36 -23.25 18.85
CA GLN A 372 8.05 -24.20 19.73
C GLN A 372 8.31 -25.51 18.95
N GLY A 373 9.57 -25.74 18.61
CA GLY A 373 9.93 -26.78 17.67
C GLY A 373 9.28 -26.53 16.30
N THR A 374 8.40 -27.42 15.87
CA THR A 374 7.63 -27.29 14.60
C THR A 374 6.18 -26.86 14.81
N THR A 375 5.77 -26.62 16.05
CA THR A 375 4.39 -26.26 16.38
C THR A 375 4.24 -24.75 16.54
N GLN A 376 3.31 -24.19 15.81
CA GLN A 376 2.91 -22.78 15.92
C GLN A 376 1.86 -22.62 17.02
N TYR A 377 1.97 -21.53 17.76
CA TYR A 377 1.04 -21.16 18.82
C TYR A 377 0.51 -19.75 18.58
N LEU A 378 -0.79 -19.60 18.70
CA LEU A 378 -1.46 -18.31 18.75
C LEU A 378 -1.98 -18.09 20.18
N ASN A 379 -1.55 -17.01 20.83
CA ASN A 379 -1.94 -16.67 22.21
C ASN A 379 -1.72 -17.83 23.20
N GLY A 380 -0.58 -18.53 23.05
CA GLY A 380 -0.21 -19.66 23.90
C GLY A 380 -0.93 -20.98 23.63
N LYS A 381 -1.80 -21.05 22.62
CA LYS A 381 -2.50 -22.28 22.22
C LYS A 381 -1.97 -22.78 20.88
N PRO A 382 -1.75 -24.12 20.71
CA PRO A 382 -1.39 -24.67 19.41
C PRO A 382 -2.40 -24.28 18.33
N TYR A 383 -1.92 -23.81 17.20
CA TYR A 383 -2.80 -23.35 16.12
C TYR A 383 -2.38 -23.94 14.77
N GLN A 384 -3.35 -24.46 14.03
CA GLN A 384 -3.11 -25.06 12.72
C GLN A 384 -3.56 -24.11 11.61
N LEU A 385 -2.61 -23.73 10.77
CA LEU A 385 -2.87 -22.95 9.57
C LEU A 385 -3.35 -23.88 8.43
N ARG A 386 -4.41 -23.47 7.75
CA ARG A 386 -4.94 -24.08 6.53
C ARG A 386 -5.04 -22.96 5.51
N GLY A 387 -4.13 -22.96 4.56
CA GLY A 387 -3.93 -21.80 3.71
C GLY A 387 -3.96 -22.10 2.22
N ASP A 388 -4.06 -21.03 1.46
CA ASP A 388 -3.93 -20.99 0.02
C ASP A 388 -2.94 -19.88 -0.39
N SER A 389 -2.42 -20.00 -1.60
CA SER A 389 -1.55 -18.99 -2.21
C SER A 389 -2.28 -18.32 -3.36
N TRP A 390 -2.17 -17.00 -3.45
CA TRP A 390 -2.91 -16.21 -4.43
C TRP A 390 -2.02 -15.28 -5.21
N HIS A 391 -2.36 -15.06 -6.49
CA HIS A 391 -1.68 -14.13 -7.35
C HIS A 391 -2.49 -12.85 -7.53
N PHE A 392 -1.83 -11.70 -7.43
CA PHE A 392 -2.41 -10.43 -7.80
C PHE A 392 -2.28 -10.25 -9.32
N MET A 393 -3.42 -10.18 -10.01
CA MET A 393 -3.48 -10.24 -11.48
C MET A 393 -3.92 -8.93 -12.12
N GLY A 394 -4.18 -7.89 -11.31
CA GLY A 394 -4.44 -6.59 -11.90
C GLY A 394 -5.55 -5.75 -11.28
N ILE A 395 -5.94 -4.74 -12.02
CA ILE A 395 -6.86 -3.67 -11.59
C ILE A 395 -8.17 -4.16 -10.97
N PRO A 396 -8.86 -5.18 -11.49
CA PRO A 396 -10.10 -5.66 -10.86
C PRO A 396 -9.94 -6.09 -9.40
N GLN A 397 -8.72 -6.46 -8.99
CA GLN A 397 -8.41 -6.85 -7.62
C GLN A 397 -8.07 -5.66 -6.71
N MET A 398 -7.98 -4.44 -7.25
CA MET A 398 -7.63 -3.24 -6.50
C MET A 398 -8.82 -2.62 -5.77
N THR A 399 -9.63 -3.42 -5.08
CA THR A 399 -10.77 -2.95 -4.29
C THR A 399 -10.92 -3.73 -2.99
N ARG A 400 -11.35 -3.07 -1.91
CA ARG A 400 -11.71 -3.74 -0.66
C ARG A 400 -12.78 -4.82 -0.88
N ARG A 401 -13.74 -4.58 -1.78
CA ARG A 401 -14.77 -5.55 -2.14
C ARG A 401 -14.18 -6.85 -2.67
N TYR A 402 -13.16 -6.78 -3.52
CA TYR A 402 -12.50 -7.98 -4.04
C TYR A 402 -11.77 -8.74 -2.92
N ALA A 403 -10.99 -8.03 -2.08
CA ALA A 403 -10.31 -8.61 -0.93
C ALA A 403 -11.32 -9.31 0.01
N TRP A 404 -12.43 -8.64 0.32
CA TRP A 404 -13.50 -9.18 1.14
C TRP A 404 -14.13 -10.44 0.52
N ALA A 405 -14.44 -10.43 -0.77
CA ALA A 405 -15.02 -11.57 -1.48
C ALA A 405 -14.07 -12.77 -1.49
N TRP A 406 -12.79 -12.53 -1.74
CA TRP A 406 -11.77 -13.57 -1.71
C TRP A 406 -11.65 -14.18 -0.31
N PHE A 407 -11.51 -13.38 0.74
CA PHE A 407 -11.41 -13.88 2.10
C PHE A 407 -12.70 -14.57 2.57
N THR A 408 -13.86 -14.15 2.08
CA THR A 408 -15.12 -14.87 2.29
C THR A 408 -15.06 -16.27 1.70
N ALA A 409 -14.54 -16.41 0.47
CA ALA A 409 -14.36 -17.72 -0.17
C ALA A 409 -13.35 -18.59 0.60
N ILE A 410 -12.22 -18.03 1.06
CA ILE A 410 -11.22 -18.72 1.90
C ILE A 410 -11.88 -19.28 3.17
N LYS A 411 -12.64 -18.46 3.89
CA LYS A 411 -13.36 -18.91 5.10
C LYS A 411 -14.42 -19.96 4.78
N GLY A 412 -15.13 -19.80 3.66
CA GLY A 412 -16.14 -20.77 3.18
C GLY A 412 -15.56 -22.15 2.87
N MET A 413 -14.28 -22.24 2.51
CA MET A 413 -13.54 -23.49 2.35
C MET A 413 -12.96 -24.04 3.66
N ASN A 414 -13.27 -23.44 4.80
CA ASN A 414 -12.70 -23.75 6.10
C ASN A 414 -11.16 -23.56 6.15
N ALA A 415 -10.64 -22.68 5.32
CA ALA A 415 -9.27 -22.19 5.40
C ALA A 415 -9.20 -20.91 6.26
N ASN A 416 -8.03 -20.64 6.83
CA ASN A 416 -7.81 -19.54 7.77
C ASN A 416 -6.55 -18.73 7.48
N ALA A 417 -5.81 -19.07 6.41
CA ALA A 417 -4.56 -18.43 6.08
C ALA A 417 -4.40 -18.20 4.57
N VAL A 418 -3.63 -17.21 4.21
CA VAL A 418 -3.25 -16.91 2.83
C VAL A 418 -1.78 -16.52 2.74
N ARG A 419 -1.19 -16.74 1.56
CA ARG A 419 0.13 -16.24 1.19
C ARG A 419 -0.02 -15.42 -0.10
N PRO A 420 0.17 -14.10 -0.05
CA PRO A 420 0.32 -13.28 -1.25
C PRO A 420 1.58 -13.74 -2.02
N HIS A 421 1.41 -14.32 -3.20
CA HIS A 421 2.54 -14.95 -3.91
C HIS A 421 3.47 -13.91 -4.53
N ALA A 422 4.68 -13.82 -4.00
CA ALA A 422 5.83 -13.07 -4.50
C ALA A 422 5.49 -11.65 -5.03
N GLN A 423 4.55 -11.00 -4.37
CA GLN A 423 4.15 -9.64 -4.69
C GLN A 423 3.50 -8.99 -3.47
N ILE A 424 3.87 -7.74 -3.18
CA ILE A 424 3.26 -6.98 -2.10
C ILE A 424 1.88 -6.49 -2.56
N TYR A 425 0.85 -6.85 -1.80
CA TYR A 425 -0.52 -6.46 -2.08
C TYR A 425 -0.82 -5.04 -1.57
N PRO A 426 -1.81 -4.34 -2.14
CA PRO A 426 -2.30 -3.09 -1.58
C PRO A 426 -2.62 -3.22 -0.09
N ARG A 427 -2.31 -2.17 0.69
CA ARG A 427 -2.43 -2.18 2.16
C ARG A 427 -3.81 -2.61 2.66
N PHE A 428 -4.88 -2.19 1.98
CA PHE A 428 -6.25 -2.54 2.39
C PHE A 428 -6.52 -4.05 2.42
N TYR A 429 -5.72 -4.90 1.74
CA TYR A 429 -5.83 -6.35 1.89
C TYR A 429 -5.49 -6.80 3.30
N MET A 430 -4.47 -6.18 3.90
CA MET A 430 -4.10 -6.47 5.30
C MET A 430 -5.18 -5.95 6.25
N ASP A 431 -5.75 -4.76 5.96
CA ASP A 431 -6.88 -4.23 6.72
C ASP A 431 -8.07 -5.20 6.75
N VAL A 432 -8.46 -5.71 5.58
CA VAL A 432 -9.59 -6.65 5.47
C VAL A 432 -9.25 -8.01 6.09
N ALA A 433 -7.99 -8.46 5.99
CA ALA A 433 -7.54 -9.69 6.65
C ALA A 433 -7.63 -9.60 8.18
N ASP A 434 -7.22 -8.45 8.75
CA ASP A 434 -7.38 -8.18 10.18
C ASP A 434 -8.85 -8.26 10.62
N GLU A 435 -9.72 -7.60 9.85
CA GLU A 435 -11.17 -7.46 10.12
C GLU A 435 -11.92 -8.78 9.98
N MET A 436 -11.49 -9.64 9.08
CA MET A 436 -12.15 -10.92 8.79
C MET A 436 -11.49 -12.10 9.51
N GLY A 437 -10.36 -11.92 10.19
CA GLY A 437 -9.65 -13.01 10.83
C GLY A 437 -9.01 -13.97 9.83
N ILE A 438 -8.20 -13.44 8.91
CA ILE A 438 -7.38 -14.24 7.99
C ILE A 438 -5.91 -14.09 8.39
N CYS A 439 -5.23 -15.20 8.63
CA CYS A 439 -3.79 -15.19 8.88
C CYS A 439 -3.02 -14.97 7.56
N VAL A 440 -2.04 -14.08 7.55
CA VAL A 440 -1.27 -13.77 6.35
C VAL A 440 0.21 -14.09 6.56
N LEU A 441 0.74 -15.02 5.75
CA LEU A 441 2.18 -15.13 5.53
C LEU A 441 2.56 -14.10 4.48
N ASN A 442 2.96 -12.91 4.93
CA ASN A 442 3.18 -11.79 4.03
C ASN A 442 4.53 -11.95 3.29
N GLU A 443 4.52 -11.78 1.95
CA GLU A 443 5.69 -12.11 1.13
C GLU A 443 6.19 -10.92 0.34
N THR A 444 7.53 -10.78 0.28
CA THR A 444 8.20 -9.75 -0.51
C THR A 444 8.02 -9.97 -2.01
N ALA A 445 8.39 -8.97 -2.80
CA ALA A 445 8.40 -9.05 -4.26
C ALA A 445 9.68 -9.73 -4.83
N ASN A 446 10.42 -10.47 -4.03
CA ASN A 446 11.59 -11.25 -4.47
C ASN A 446 11.14 -12.59 -5.08
N TRP A 447 11.16 -12.66 -6.40
CA TRP A 447 10.74 -13.84 -7.16
C TRP A 447 11.79 -14.26 -8.18
N ALA A 448 12.18 -15.52 -8.15
CA ALA A 448 13.40 -16.01 -8.77
C ALA A 448 13.20 -16.72 -10.13
N SER A 449 12.00 -16.96 -10.61
CA SER A 449 11.81 -17.60 -11.92
C SER A 449 11.87 -16.61 -13.09
N ASP A 450 12.01 -17.11 -14.34
CA ASP A 450 11.94 -16.35 -15.59
C ASP A 450 12.81 -15.08 -15.66
N GLY A 451 14.12 -15.25 -15.65
CA GLY A 451 15.03 -14.12 -15.68
C GLY A 451 15.02 -13.30 -14.40
N GLY A 452 14.75 -13.95 -13.29
CA GLY A 452 14.61 -13.43 -11.94
C GLY A 452 15.70 -12.50 -11.45
N PRO A 453 15.85 -12.34 -10.13
CA PRO A 453 16.78 -11.40 -9.53
C PRO A 453 18.22 -11.68 -9.96
N LYS A 454 18.98 -10.62 -10.15
CA LYS A 454 20.42 -10.69 -10.44
C LYS A 454 21.18 -10.94 -9.14
N LEU A 455 21.27 -12.21 -8.75
CA LEU A 455 21.74 -12.64 -7.44
C LEU A 455 23.26 -12.41 -7.22
N ASP A 456 24.02 -12.14 -8.26
CA ASP A 456 25.44 -11.74 -8.21
C ASP A 456 25.65 -10.21 -8.14
N SER A 457 24.56 -9.44 -8.00
CA SER A 457 24.62 -7.98 -7.93
C SER A 457 24.42 -7.49 -6.49
N GLU A 458 25.37 -6.71 -6.00
CA GLU A 458 25.25 -6.03 -4.71
C GLU A 458 24.05 -5.06 -4.70
N LEU A 459 23.82 -4.35 -5.82
CA LEU A 459 22.66 -3.44 -5.97
C LEU A 459 21.33 -4.14 -5.75
N PHE A 460 21.20 -5.39 -6.23
CA PHE A 460 19.97 -6.16 -5.99
C PHE A 460 19.78 -6.46 -4.50
N TRP A 461 20.84 -6.82 -3.78
CA TRP A 461 20.74 -7.14 -2.37
C TRP A 461 20.47 -5.91 -1.51
N GLU A 462 21.10 -4.78 -1.81
CA GLU A 462 20.82 -3.50 -1.13
C GLU A 462 19.36 -3.04 -1.38
N ALA A 463 18.88 -3.13 -2.62
CA ALA A 463 17.49 -2.85 -2.93
C ALA A 463 16.53 -3.81 -2.19
N SER A 464 16.89 -5.10 -2.07
CA SER A 464 16.09 -6.10 -1.36
C SER A 464 16.04 -5.86 0.15
N LYS A 465 17.14 -5.41 0.77
CA LYS A 465 17.17 -5.03 2.20
C LYS A 465 16.25 -3.84 2.48
N GLU A 466 16.37 -2.78 1.67
CA GLU A 466 15.51 -1.60 1.84
C GLU A 466 14.03 -1.94 1.56
N HIS A 467 13.76 -2.78 0.56
CA HIS A 467 12.43 -3.29 0.26
C HIS A 467 11.84 -4.06 1.46
N LEU A 468 12.58 -5.02 2.03
CA LEU A 468 12.15 -5.79 3.18
C LEU A 468 11.88 -4.90 4.40
N LYS A 469 12.78 -3.97 4.68
CA LYS A 469 12.64 -3.01 5.79
C LYS A 469 11.34 -2.19 5.65
N ARG A 470 11.11 -1.57 4.50
CA ARG A 470 9.91 -0.77 4.23
C ARG A 470 8.63 -1.61 4.27
N PHE A 471 8.71 -2.84 3.77
CA PHE A 471 7.62 -3.80 3.81
C PHE A 471 7.20 -4.15 5.24
N VAL A 472 8.16 -4.51 6.09
CA VAL A 472 7.90 -4.79 7.51
C VAL A 472 7.36 -3.55 8.23
N LEU A 473 7.94 -2.38 8.00
CA LEU A 473 7.47 -1.12 8.58
C LEU A 473 6.02 -0.80 8.21
N ARG A 474 5.61 -1.08 6.96
CA ARG A 474 4.24 -0.85 6.48
C ARG A 474 3.22 -1.75 7.19
N ASP A 475 3.56 -3.03 7.36
CA ASP A 475 2.55 -4.06 7.72
C ASP A 475 2.71 -4.65 9.13
N ARG A 476 3.70 -4.23 9.92
CA ARG A 476 4.03 -4.83 11.24
C ARG A 476 2.95 -4.70 12.32
N ASN A 477 2.04 -3.74 12.18
CA ASN A 477 0.94 -3.54 13.13
C ASN A 477 -0.32 -4.35 12.80
N HIS A 478 -0.37 -4.97 11.60
CA HIS A 478 -1.52 -5.80 11.21
C HIS A 478 -1.61 -7.08 12.04
N ALA A 479 -2.76 -7.28 12.66
CA ALA A 479 -3.03 -8.45 13.50
C ALA A 479 -2.99 -9.76 12.69
N SER A 480 -3.39 -9.71 11.43
CA SER A 480 -3.42 -10.83 10.50
C SER A 480 -2.05 -11.36 10.13
N VAL A 481 -1.02 -10.52 10.10
CA VAL A 481 0.34 -10.91 9.68
C VAL A 481 0.99 -11.75 10.77
N PHE A 482 1.21 -13.05 10.48
CA PHE A 482 1.83 -13.97 11.42
C PHE A 482 3.28 -14.30 11.10
N GLY A 483 3.73 -14.01 9.89
CA GLY A 483 5.07 -14.29 9.44
C GLY A 483 5.43 -13.54 8.17
N TRP A 484 6.72 -13.53 7.87
CA TRP A 484 7.31 -12.84 6.72
C TRP A 484 8.03 -13.85 5.84
N SER A 485 7.71 -13.88 4.57
CA SER A 485 8.42 -14.63 3.55
C SER A 485 9.31 -13.66 2.76
N ILE A 486 10.62 -13.86 2.83
CA ILE A 486 11.61 -12.94 2.25
C ILE A 486 11.84 -13.15 0.76
N SER A 487 11.44 -14.31 0.23
CA SER A 487 11.56 -14.58 -1.21
C SER A 487 10.79 -15.83 -1.61
N ASN A 488 10.44 -15.91 -2.90
CA ASN A 488 9.89 -17.10 -3.51
C ASN A 488 10.96 -17.83 -4.37
N GLU A 489 11.19 -19.10 -4.10
CA GLU A 489 11.97 -20.07 -4.91
C GLU A 489 13.44 -19.69 -5.22
N ASN A 490 14.05 -18.76 -4.50
CA ASN A 490 15.44 -18.37 -4.78
C ASN A 490 16.40 -19.55 -4.64
N LYS A 491 16.30 -20.34 -3.57
CA LYS A 491 17.18 -21.48 -3.35
C LYS A 491 17.09 -22.54 -4.47
N PRO A 492 15.92 -23.09 -4.82
CA PRO A 492 15.82 -24.05 -5.91
C PRO A 492 16.25 -23.47 -7.26
N VAL A 493 16.00 -22.18 -7.52
CA VAL A 493 16.44 -21.54 -8.76
C VAL A 493 17.97 -21.42 -8.81
N ILE A 494 18.64 -21.02 -7.74
CA ILE A 494 20.09 -20.98 -7.66
C ILE A 494 20.69 -22.38 -7.92
N LEU A 495 20.17 -23.40 -7.26
CA LEU A 495 20.75 -24.74 -7.30
C LEU A 495 20.43 -25.51 -8.59
N HIS A 496 19.21 -25.36 -9.13
CA HIS A 496 18.73 -26.26 -10.18
C HIS A 496 18.46 -25.54 -11.52
N VAL A 497 18.20 -24.23 -11.52
CA VAL A 497 17.98 -23.46 -12.77
C VAL A 497 19.27 -22.78 -13.20
N TYR A 498 19.91 -22.05 -12.29
CA TYR A 498 21.19 -21.38 -12.59
C TYR A 498 22.39 -22.30 -12.48
N ASN A 499 22.26 -23.39 -11.71
CA ASN A 499 23.35 -24.33 -11.38
C ASN A 499 24.59 -23.60 -10.80
N ARG A 500 24.35 -22.69 -9.86
CA ARG A 500 25.35 -21.80 -9.26
C ARG A 500 25.34 -21.91 -7.72
N PRO A 501 25.67 -23.10 -7.15
CA PRO A 501 25.64 -23.33 -5.70
C PRO A 501 26.56 -22.38 -4.91
N GLU A 502 27.58 -21.82 -5.55
CA GLU A 502 28.49 -20.83 -4.95
C GLU A 502 27.83 -19.51 -4.57
N LEU A 503 26.62 -19.22 -5.09
CA LEU A 503 25.84 -18.02 -4.70
C LEU A 503 25.07 -18.23 -3.38
N MET A 504 24.95 -19.45 -2.88
CA MET A 504 24.20 -19.75 -1.65
C MET A 504 24.74 -19.06 -0.38
N PRO A 505 26.08 -19.00 -0.15
CA PRO A 505 26.60 -18.26 1.00
C PRO A 505 26.27 -16.77 0.98
N GLN A 506 26.34 -16.13 -0.19
CA GLN A 506 25.99 -14.72 -0.36
C GLN A 506 24.49 -14.48 -0.10
N GLN A 507 23.64 -15.32 -0.64
CA GLN A 507 22.21 -15.26 -0.38
C GLN A 507 21.89 -15.43 1.11
N LYS A 508 22.49 -16.41 1.77
CA LYS A 508 22.30 -16.65 3.19
C LYS A 508 22.72 -15.42 4.01
N LYS A 509 23.89 -14.87 3.73
CA LYS A 509 24.37 -13.66 4.38
C LYS A 509 23.38 -12.48 4.20
N ALA A 510 22.88 -12.27 2.98
CA ALA A 510 21.92 -11.20 2.70
C ALA A 510 20.57 -11.37 3.41
N TRP A 511 20.23 -12.59 3.77
CA TRP A 511 19.03 -12.88 4.59
C TRP A 511 19.28 -12.73 6.10
N GLU A 512 20.51 -12.92 6.54
CA GLU A 512 20.90 -12.75 7.95
C GLU A 512 21.12 -11.26 8.31
N ASP A 513 21.59 -10.44 7.36
CA ASP A 513 21.79 -8.99 7.51
C ASP A 513 20.44 -8.22 7.54
#